data_4c756a8378fe9b137137d192ae313633
#
_entry.id   4c756a8378fe9b137137d192ae313633
#
_cell.length_a   1.000
_cell.length_b   1.000
_cell.length_c   1.000
_cell.angle_alpha   90.00
_cell.angle_beta   90.00
_cell.angle_gamma   90.00
#
_symmetry.space_group_name_H-M   'P 1'
#
loop_
_entity.id
_entity.type
_entity.pdbx_description
1 polymer ?
#
loop_
_entity_poly.entity_id
_entity_poly.type
_entity_poly.pdbx_seq_one_letter_code
_entity_poly.pdbx_strand_id
1 'polypeptide(L)'
;LKNQLTGQSVDNAMTQWMTDRDKRETAFSFNHRILVFFAVDLYHAMMTTKLNGSDTQFLPFDQGSNGAGNDGGAGNPPAEEGKYVVSYLWEKIWQKDKLLDILQKFISYQQKKKNTRGTDPCNTVIFPRYHQMDVVKKLVGSVMEDGPGRNYLIQHSAGSGKSNSIAWTAYRL
;
A
#
# COMPACT_ATOMS: atom_id res chain seq x y z
N LEU A 1 -15.16 -4.23 2.32
CA LEU A 1 -15.27 -5.04 1.12
C LEU A 1 -16.61 -4.76 0.43
N LYS A 2 -16.55 -4.48 -0.86
CA LYS A 2 -17.76 -4.29 -1.70
C LYS A 2 -17.99 -5.51 -2.57
N ASN A 3 -19.28 -5.85 -2.78
CA ASN A 3 -19.65 -6.99 -3.59
C ASN A 3 -20.15 -6.54 -4.96
N GLN A 4 -19.42 -6.87 -6.00
CA GLN A 4 -19.78 -6.49 -7.38
C GLN A 4 -21.04 -7.19 -7.89
N LEU A 5 -21.41 -8.33 -7.33
CA LEU A 5 -22.69 -8.98 -7.66
C LEU A 5 -23.91 -8.11 -7.32
N THR A 6 -23.74 -7.12 -6.45
CA THR A 6 -24.75 -6.12 -6.11
C THR A 6 -24.52 -4.77 -6.81
N GLY A 7 -23.68 -4.73 -7.85
CA GLY A 7 -23.33 -3.51 -8.58
C GLY A 7 -22.44 -2.54 -7.82
N GLN A 8 -21.77 -2.98 -6.75
CA GLN A 8 -20.84 -2.15 -5.98
C GLN A 8 -19.39 -2.45 -6.35
N SER A 9 -18.59 -1.39 -6.50
CA SER A 9 -17.18 -1.43 -6.89
C SER A 9 -16.26 -0.85 -5.81
N VAL A 10 -14.96 -0.90 -6.04
CA VAL A 10 -13.95 -0.22 -5.23
C VAL A 10 -14.18 1.30 -5.18
N ASP A 11 -14.72 1.90 -6.26
CA ASP A 11 -15.05 3.33 -6.28
C ASP A 11 -16.15 3.68 -5.29
N ASN A 12 -17.16 2.82 -5.15
CA ASN A 12 -18.19 2.98 -4.11
C ASN A 12 -17.58 2.87 -2.70
N ALA A 13 -16.59 2.00 -2.51
CA ALA A 13 -15.88 1.90 -1.24
C ALA A 13 -15.04 3.14 -0.96
N MET A 14 -14.34 3.68 -1.96
CA MET A 14 -13.59 4.93 -1.82
C MET A 14 -14.51 6.11 -1.53
N THR A 15 -15.60 6.25 -2.28
CA THR A 15 -16.62 7.28 -2.05
C THR A 15 -17.17 7.23 -0.63
N GLN A 16 -17.47 6.03 -0.11
CA GLN A 16 -17.95 5.86 1.25
C GLN A 16 -16.93 6.35 2.30
N TRP A 17 -15.64 6.13 2.09
CA TRP A 17 -14.59 6.70 2.94
C TRP A 17 -14.51 8.23 2.84
N MET A 18 -14.76 8.80 1.67
CA MET A 18 -14.67 10.24 1.41
C MET A 18 -15.86 11.01 1.97
N THR A 19 -17.07 10.44 1.89
CA THR A 19 -18.33 11.14 2.16
C THR A 19 -19.01 10.73 3.45
N ASP A 20 -19.04 9.42 3.75
CA ASP A 20 -19.87 8.88 4.84
C ASP A 20 -19.12 8.80 6.16
N ARG A 21 -17.80 8.95 6.13
CA ARG A 21 -16.96 8.89 7.34
C ARG A 21 -16.49 10.27 7.76
N ASP A 22 -16.91 10.67 8.96
CA ASP A 22 -16.48 11.95 9.51
C ASP A 22 -15.01 11.88 9.96
N LYS A 23 -14.13 12.56 9.22
CA LYS A 23 -12.70 12.67 9.54
C LYS A 23 -12.41 13.32 10.90
N ARG A 24 -13.40 13.95 11.55
CA ARG A 24 -13.29 14.54 12.88
C ARG A 24 -13.46 13.50 13.98
N GLU A 25 -14.05 12.34 13.69
CA GLU A 25 -14.08 11.24 14.63
C GLU A 25 -12.68 10.84 15.03
N THR A 26 -12.47 10.60 16.32
CA THR A 26 -11.15 10.24 16.88
C THR A 26 -10.53 9.03 16.18
N ALA A 27 -11.35 8.06 15.76
CA ALA A 27 -10.88 6.86 15.06
C ALA A 27 -10.27 7.19 13.70
N PHE A 28 -10.83 8.18 12.97
CA PHE A 28 -10.43 8.54 11.61
C PHE A 28 -9.46 9.74 11.56
N SER A 29 -9.19 10.35 12.71
CA SER A 29 -8.20 11.43 12.81
C SER A 29 -6.82 10.93 12.39
N PHE A 30 -6.13 11.74 11.58
CA PHE A 30 -4.82 11.37 11.02
C PHE A 30 -3.81 11.00 12.12
N ASN A 31 -3.13 9.87 11.92
CA ASN A 31 -2.07 9.34 12.80
C ASN A 31 -2.51 9.19 14.27
N HIS A 32 -3.79 8.87 14.52
CA HIS A 32 -4.29 8.69 15.88
C HIS A 32 -4.52 7.21 16.22
N ARG A 33 -5.46 6.53 15.57
CA ARG A 33 -5.79 5.12 15.84
C ARG A 33 -5.66 4.24 14.60
N ILE A 34 -5.93 4.78 13.42
CA ILE A 34 -5.89 4.05 12.16
C ILE A 34 -4.71 4.57 11.35
N LEU A 35 -3.83 3.68 10.92
CA LEU A 35 -2.65 4.01 10.12
C LEU A 35 -2.93 3.93 8.61
N VAL A 36 -3.87 3.06 8.21
CA VAL A 36 -4.21 2.84 6.81
C VAL A 36 -5.66 2.44 6.65
N PHE A 37 -6.29 2.94 5.61
CA PHE A 37 -7.65 2.61 5.21
C PHE A 37 -7.59 1.87 3.88
N PHE A 38 -8.34 0.77 3.78
CA PHE A 38 -8.48 0.02 2.55
C PHE A 38 -9.89 0.14 1.99
N ALA A 39 -9.98 0.38 0.69
CA ALA A 39 -11.18 0.22 -0.11
C ALA A 39 -10.97 -1.00 -1.01
N VAL A 40 -11.85 -1.99 -0.91
CA VAL A 40 -11.64 -3.30 -1.55
C VAL A 40 -12.94 -3.79 -2.16
N ASP A 41 -12.88 -4.27 -3.39
CA ASP A 41 -13.92 -5.08 -4.01
C ASP A 41 -13.40 -6.51 -4.33
N LEU A 42 -14.02 -7.21 -5.26
CA LEU A 42 -13.61 -8.58 -5.62
C LEU A 42 -12.33 -8.64 -6.45
N TYR A 43 -11.94 -7.53 -7.12
CA TYR A 43 -10.85 -7.49 -8.09
C TYR A 43 -9.74 -6.50 -7.71
N HIS A 44 -10.07 -5.42 -6.96
CA HIS A 44 -9.15 -4.33 -6.69
C HIS A 44 -9.06 -4.00 -5.21
N ALA A 45 -7.87 -3.55 -4.82
CA ALA A 45 -7.59 -3.00 -3.52
C ALA A 45 -6.92 -1.63 -3.66
N MET A 46 -7.52 -0.64 -3.00
CA MET A 46 -7.00 0.72 -2.92
C MET A 46 -6.74 1.07 -1.47
N MET A 47 -5.75 1.89 -1.20
CA MET A 47 -5.41 2.30 0.16
C MET A 47 -5.16 3.80 0.28
N THR A 48 -5.39 4.33 1.47
CA THR A 48 -4.95 5.68 1.87
C THR A 48 -4.52 5.68 3.33
N THR A 49 -3.61 6.56 3.69
CA THR A 49 -3.17 6.75 5.09
C THR A 49 -3.77 8.00 5.72
N LYS A 50 -4.55 8.79 4.96
CA LYS A 50 -5.16 10.02 5.44
C LYS A 50 -6.49 10.27 4.73
N LEU A 51 -7.55 10.39 5.51
CA LEU A 51 -8.84 10.86 4.99
C LEU A 51 -8.86 12.40 4.94
N ASN A 52 -9.28 12.95 3.83
CA ASN A 52 -9.40 14.39 3.59
C ASN A 52 -10.72 14.76 2.88
N GLY A 53 -11.81 14.06 3.20
CA GLY A 53 -13.09 14.22 2.50
C GLY A 53 -12.94 13.91 1.02
N SER A 54 -13.53 14.74 0.15
CA SER A 54 -13.43 14.61 -1.31
C SER A 54 -11.99 14.64 -1.86
N ASP A 55 -11.06 15.26 -1.14
CA ASP A 55 -9.66 15.38 -1.56
C ASP A 55 -8.79 14.20 -1.11
N THR A 56 -9.41 13.15 -0.58
CA THR A 56 -8.72 11.92 -0.19
C THR A 56 -8.12 11.24 -1.42
N GLN A 57 -6.81 11.01 -1.38
CA GLN A 57 -6.11 10.30 -2.46
C GLN A 57 -5.93 8.84 -2.07
N PHE A 58 -6.45 7.95 -2.89
CA PHE A 58 -6.22 6.52 -2.79
C PHE A 58 -5.11 6.07 -3.74
N LEU A 59 -4.28 5.16 -3.28
CA LEU A 59 -3.21 4.54 -4.05
C LEU A 59 -3.55 3.08 -4.29
N PRO A 60 -3.25 2.52 -5.48
CA PRO A 60 -3.46 1.11 -5.74
C PRO A 60 -2.56 0.25 -4.85
N PHE A 61 -3.16 -0.83 -4.33
CA PHE A 61 -2.47 -1.84 -3.54
C PHE A 61 -2.47 -3.21 -4.25
N ASP A 62 -2.88 -3.24 -5.51
CA ASP A 62 -2.90 -4.41 -6.37
C ASP A 62 -1.50 -4.98 -6.62
N GLN A 63 -1.45 -6.26 -6.97
CA GLN A 63 -0.22 -7.02 -7.21
C GLN A 63 0.40 -6.77 -8.60
N GLY A 64 -0.34 -6.17 -9.53
CA GLY A 64 -0.05 -6.15 -10.96
C GLY A 64 -0.79 -7.29 -11.69
N SER A 65 -1.19 -7.06 -12.94
CA SER A 65 -2.04 -8.00 -13.70
C SER A 65 -1.46 -9.42 -13.84
N ASN A 66 -0.14 -9.55 -13.82
CA ASN A 66 0.57 -10.85 -13.91
C ASN A 66 1.30 -11.20 -12.60
N GLY A 67 0.96 -10.50 -11.51
CA GLY A 67 1.63 -10.66 -10.22
C GLY A 67 2.90 -9.84 -10.09
N ALA A 68 3.35 -9.65 -8.86
CA ALA A 68 4.48 -8.79 -8.53
C ALA A 68 5.80 -9.33 -9.10
N GLY A 69 6.53 -8.45 -9.79
CA GLY A 69 7.82 -8.76 -10.40
C GLY A 69 7.72 -9.39 -11.78
N ASN A 70 6.51 -9.53 -12.33
CA ASN A 70 6.29 -9.95 -13.71
C ASN A 70 5.87 -8.75 -14.57
N ASP A 71 6.19 -8.82 -15.86
CA ASP A 71 5.71 -7.82 -16.82
C ASP A 71 4.18 -7.85 -16.86
N GLY A 72 3.56 -6.67 -16.72
CA GLY A 72 2.10 -6.55 -16.70
C GLY A 72 1.63 -5.13 -16.41
N GLY A 73 0.33 -4.95 -16.46
CA GLY A 73 -0.37 -3.69 -16.17
C GLY A 73 -0.85 -3.57 -14.72
N ALA A 74 -1.76 -2.64 -14.51
CA ALA A 74 -2.48 -2.47 -13.24
C ALA A 74 -3.42 -3.66 -12.98
N GLY A 75 -3.85 -3.83 -11.73
CA GLY A 75 -4.78 -4.85 -11.29
C GLY A 75 -4.10 -6.02 -10.59
N ASN A 76 -4.76 -7.15 -10.58
CA ASN A 76 -4.30 -8.38 -9.93
C ASN A 76 -4.33 -9.55 -10.93
N PRO A 77 -3.51 -10.59 -10.73
CA PRO A 77 -3.59 -11.79 -11.54
C PRO A 77 -4.93 -12.50 -11.33
N PRO A 78 -5.36 -13.33 -12.29
CA PRO A 78 -6.54 -14.19 -12.09
C PRO A 78 -6.43 -15.00 -10.81
N ALA A 79 -7.56 -15.16 -10.11
CA ALA A 79 -7.59 -15.96 -8.90
C ALA A 79 -7.44 -17.45 -9.22
N GLU A 80 -6.87 -18.19 -8.30
CA GLU A 80 -6.98 -19.66 -8.29
C GLU A 80 -8.44 -20.08 -8.11
N GLU A 81 -8.79 -21.27 -8.58
CA GLU A 81 -10.15 -21.82 -8.44
C GLU A 81 -10.61 -21.80 -6.97
N GLY A 82 -11.80 -21.29 -6.75
CA GLY A 82 -12.38 -21.18 -5.40
C GLY A 82 -11.87 -20.00 -4.56
N LYS A 83 -10.99 -19.14 -5.08
CA LYS A 83 -10.47 -17.97 -4.38
C LYS A 83 -10.93 -16.66 -4.99
N TYR A 84 -10.87 -15.59 -4.22
CA TYR A 84 -11.05 -14.23 -4.72
C TYR A 84 -9.72 -13.64 -5.20
N VAL A 85 -9.77 -12.81 -6.22
CA VAL A 85 -8.60 -12.11 -6.77
C VAL A 85 -7.83 -11.33 -5.69
N VAL A 86 -8.55 -10.74 -4.75
CA VAL A 86 -7.98 -9.97 -3.63
C VAL A 86 -7.66 -10.82 -2.38
N SER A 87 -7.75 -12.15 -2.46
CA SER A 87 -7.53 -13.04 -1.30
C SER A 87 -6.12 -12.89 -0.68
N TYR A 88 -5.14 -12.45 -1.47
CA TYR A 88 -3.79 -12.15 -0.98
C TYR A 88 -3.76 -11.16 0.20
N LEU A 89 -4.79 -10.30 0.35
CA LEU A 89 -4.87 -9.37 1.46
C LEU A 89 -4.92 -10.11 2.80
N TRP A 90 -5.84 -11.07 2.94
CA TRP A 90 -5.99 -11.82 4.21
C TRP A 90 -5.12 -13.07 4.27
N GLU A 91 -4.76 -13.65 3.12
CA GLU A 91 -3.88 -14.82 3.09
C GLU A 91 -2.40 -14.47 3.28
N LYS A 92 -1.96 -13.27 2.84
CA LYS A 92 -0.54 -12.90 2.84
C LYS A 92 -0.23 -11.61 3.61
N ILE A 93 -1.06 -10.55 3.48
CA ILE A 93 -0.72 -9.22 4.00
C ILE A 93 -1.20 -9.05 5.44
N TRP A 94 -2.44 -9.43 5.73
CA TRP A 94 -3.05 -9.26 7.06
C TRP A 94 -2.82 -10.45 8.00
N GLN A 95 -1.95 -11.37 7.62
CA GLN A 95 -1.45 -12.38 8.54
C GLN A 95 -0.66 -11.72 9.67
N LYS A 96 -0.82 -12.22 10.89
CA LYS A 96 -0.28 -11.60 12.11
C LYS A 96 1.21 -11.25 11.99
N ASP A 97 2.03 -12.20 11.60
CA ASP A 97 3.49 -12.02 11.52
C ASP A 97 3.88 -11.04 10.41
N LYS A 98 3.15 -11.10 9.28
CA LYS A 98 3.39 -10.19 8.15
C LYS A 98 2.96 -8.77 8.49
N LEU A 99 1.82 -8.62 9.16
CA LEU A 99 1.34 -7.31 9.60
C LEU A 99 2.31 -6.68 10.63
N LEU A 100 2.83 -7.47 11.57
CA LEU A 100 3.83 -7.02 12.52
C LEU A 100 5.14 -6.61 11.82
N ASP A 101 5.61 -7.37 10.82
CA ASP A 101 6.78 -6.99 10.00
C ASP A 101 6.54 -5.66 9.26
N ILE A 102 5.35 -5.46 8.70
CA ILE A 102 4.98 -4.19 8.04
C ILE A 102 5.00 -3.03 9.05
N LEU A 103 4.36 -3.20 10.20
CA LEU A 103 4.29 -2.18 11.25
C LEU A 103 5.68 -1.80 11.77
N GLN A 104 6.54 -2.78 11.95
CA GLN A 104 7.86 -2.56 12.54
C GLN A 104 8.89 -2.00 11.55
N LYS A 105 8.83 -2.41 10.27
CA LYS A 105 9.94 -2.21 9.33
C LYS A 105 9.61 -1.35 8.11
N PHE A 106 8.35 -1.08 7.84
CA PHE A 106 7.95 -0.35 6.65
C PHE A 106 7.24 0.98 6.95
N ILE A 107 6.51 1.07 8.06
CA ILE A 107 5.77 2.29 8.36
C ILE A 107 6.73 3.38 8.82
N SER A 108 6.60 4.55 8.21
CA SER A 108 7.33 5.74 8.62
C SER A 108 6.43 6.97 8.67
N TYR A 109 6.67 7.81 9.65
CA TYR A 109 6.01 9.09 9.80
C TYR A 109 6.93 10.21 9.31
N GLN A 110 6.47 10.93 8.30
CA GLN A 110 7.21 12.05 7.73
C GLN A 110 6.58 13.38 8.13
N GLN A 111 7.33 14.20 8.83
CA GLN A 111 6.99 15.60 9.09
C GLN A 111 7.58 16.46 7.97
N LYS A 112 6.74 17.13 7.22
CA LYS A 112 7.21 18.17 6.28
C LYS A 112 7.36 19.49 7.05
N LYS A 113 8.53 20.09 6.98
CA LYS A 113 8.74 21.45 7.49
C LYS A 113 7.84 22.43 6.73
N LYS A 114 7.34 23.47 7.42
CA LYS A 114 6.59 24.56 6.78
C LYS A 114 7.42 25.11 5.62
N ASN A 115 6.84 25.12 4.44
CA ASN A 115 7.45 25.83 3.33
C ASN A 115 7.38 27.34 3.60
N THR A 116 8.35 28.10 3.07
CA THR A 116 8.42 29.58 3.12
C THR A 116 7.16 30.29 2.61
N ARG A 117 6.22 29.56 1.99
CA ARG A 117 4.94 30.07 1.48
C ARG A 117 3.75 29.90 2.44
N GLY A 118 3.98 29.47 3.69
CA GLY A 118 2.93 29.45 4.73
C GLY A 118 1.88 28.35 4.60
N THR A 119 2.05 27.38 3.71
CA THR A 119 1.17 26.20 3.65
C THR A 119 1.45 25.30 4.85
N ASP A 120 0.39 24.82 5.50
CA ASP A 120 0.50 23.93 6.66
C ASP A 120 1.37 22.71 6.38
N PRO A 121 2.18 22.27 7.36
CA PRO A 121 3.02 21.10 7.21
C PRO A 121 2.12 19.87 6.97
N CYS A 122 2.16 19.33 5.77
CA CYS A 122 1.42 18.11 5.46
C CYS A 122 2.19 16.91 6.00
N ASN A 123 1.91 16.54 7.24
CA ASN A 123 2.43 15.31 7.82
C ASN A 123 1.84 14.10 7.08
N THR A 124 2.68 13.11 6.81
CA THR A 124 2.29 11.92 6.06
C THR A 124 2.77 10.66 6.77
N VAL A 125 1.89 9.69 6.90
CA VAL A 125 2.28 8.31 7.23
C VAL A 125 2.52 7.59 5.91
N ILE A 126 3.70 7.01 5.76
CA ILE A 126 4.01 6.17 4.61
C ILE A 126 3.68 4.72 4.98
N PHE A 127 2.77 4.13 4.23
CA PHE A 127 2.47 2.71 4.24
C PHE A 127 2.95 2.12 2.91
N PRO A 128 3.64 0.98 2.89
CA PRO A 128 4.19 0.43 1.66
C PRO A 128 3.08 -0.06 0.73
N ARG A 129 3.24 0.14 -0.58
CA ARG A 129 2.41 -0.52 -1.59
C ARG A 129 2.88 -1.95 -1.81
N TYR A 130 2.02 -2.80 -2.38
CA TYR A 130 2.31 -4.21 -2.56
C TYR A 130 3.64 -4.46 -3.28
N HIS A 131 3.86 -3.85 -4.45
CA HIS A 131 5.10 -4.00 -5.24
C HIS A 131 6.35 -3.53 -4.50
N GLN A 132 6.24 -2.56 -3.60
CA GLN A 132 7.37 -2.09 -2.79
C GLN A 132 7.77 -3.14 -1.74
N MET A 133 6.79 -3.76 -1.07
CA MET A 133 7.06 -4.85 -0.13
C MET A 133 7.66 -6.06 -0.83
N ASP A 134 7.14 -6.41 -2.01
CA ASP A 134 7.59 -7.55 -2.79
C ASP A 134 9.06 -7.39 -3.20
N VAL A 135 9.41 -6.24 -3.78
CA VAL A 135 10.81 -5.99 -4.22
C VAL A 135 11.78 -5.97 -3.05
N VAL A 136 11.41 -5.34 -1.92
CA VAL A 136 12.27 -5.34 -0.72
C VAL A 136 12.49 -6.76 -0.20
N LYS A 137 11.43 -7.56 -0.13
CA LYS A 137 11.52 -8.96 0.29
C LYS A 137 12.44 -9.78 -0.62
N LYS A 138 12.28 -9.65 -1.93
CA LYS A 138 13.09 -10.35 -2.94
C LYS A 138 14.56 -9.95 -2.85
N LEU A 139 14.85 -8.66 -2.72
CA LEU A 139 16.23 -8.16 -2.59
C LEU A 139 16.90 -8.66 -1.32
N VAL A 140 16.25 -8.51 -0.18
CA VAL A 140 16.80 -8.99 1.10
C VAL A 140 17.00 -10.49 1.07
N GLY A 141 16.04 -11.27 0.55
CA GLY A 141 16.18 -12.71 0.40
C GLY A 141 17.38 -13.10 -0.46
N SER A 142 17.53 -12.48 -1.63
CA SER A 142 18.65 -12.77 -2.54
C SER A 142 20.01 -12.39 -1.93
N VAL A 143 20.10 -11.28 -1.21
CA VAL A 143 21.35 -10.90 -0.52
C VAL A 143 21.69 -11.88 0.61
N MET A 144 20.67 -12.37 1.33
CA MET A 144 20.87 -13.38 2.39
C MET A 144 21.33 -14.73 1.84
N GLU A 145 20.86 -15.13 0.65
CA GLU A 145 21.23 -16.40 0.00
C GLU A 145 22.57 -16.31 -0.74
N ASP A 146 22.78 -15.25 -1.49
CA ASP A 146 23.90 -15.10 -2.41
C ASP A 146 25.09 -14.32 -1.85
N GLY A 147 24.88 -13.61 -0.75
CA GLY A 147 25.84 -12.68 -0.19
C GLY A 147 25.90 -11.34 -0.95
N PRO A 148 26.75 -10.41 -0.46
CA PRO A 148 26.92 -9.10 -1.11
C PRO A 148 27.73 -9.19 -2.41
N GLY A 149 27.57 -8.18 -3.29
CA GLY A 149 28.38 -8.03 -4.50
C GLY A 149 27.65 -8.34 -5.82
N ARG A 150 26.39 -8.74 -5.77
CA ARG A 150 25.57 -8.87 -6.97
C ARG A 150 24.92 -7.56 -7.36
N ASN A 151 24.71 -7.36 -8.66
CA ASN A 151 23.97 -6.23 -9.21
C ASN A 151 22.51 -6.62 -9.43
N TYR A 152 21.59 -5.77 -8.98
CA TYR A 152 20.14 -5.97 -9.13
C TYR A 152 19.56 -4.82 -9.96
N LEU A 153 18.74 -5.15 -10.95
CA LEU A 153 17.96 -4.18 -11.71
C LEU A 153 16.51 -4.21 -11.26
N ILE A 154 16.01 -3.07 -10.78
CA ILE A 154 14.61 -2.90 -10.36
C ILE A 154 13.96 -1.90 -11.30
N GLN A 155 13.02 -2.40 -12.10
CA GLN A 155 12.25 -1.57 -13.02
C GLN A 155 10.85 -1.33 -12.46
N HIS A 156 10.58 -0.09 -12.08
CA HIS A 156 9.27 0.38 -11.68
C HIS A 156 8.91 1.67 -12.40
N SER A 157 7.62 1.93 -12.63
CA SER A 157 7.13 3.15 -13.26
C SER A 157 7.54 4.41 -12.49
N ALA A 158 7.52 5.57 -13.17
CA ALA A 158 7.72 6.86 -12.51
C ALA A 158 6.65 7.07 -11.42
N GLY A 159 7.04 7.68 -10.30
CA GLY A 159 6.12 7.89 -9.17
C GLY A 159 5.74 6.66 -8.35
N SER A 160 6.32 5.49 -8.62
CA SER A 160 6.07 4.24 -7.88
C SER A 160 6.61 4.23 -6.45
N GLY A 161 7.39 5.24 -6.05
CA GLY A 161 8.01 5.32 -4.72
C GLY A 161 9.30 4.51 -4.58
N LYS A 162 10.10 4.40 -5.64
CA LYS A 162 11.40 3.70 -5.65
C LYS A 162 12.33 4.10 -4.51
N SER A 163 12.39 5.38 -4.17
CA SER A 163 13.23 5.88 -3.07
C SER A 163 12.87 5.24 -1.72
N ASN A 164 11.58 5.00 -1.46
CA ASN A 164 11.16 4.29 -0.25
C ASN A 164 11.62 2.82 -0.27
N SER A 165 11.51 2.15 -1.42
CA SER A 165 11.98 0.76 -1.56
C SER A 165 13.49 0.65 -1.31
N ILE A 166 14.29 1.60 -1.80
CA ILE A 166 15.73 1.67 -1.54
C ILE A 166 16.00 1.87 -0.04
N ALA A 167 15.32 2.83 0.60
CA ALA A 167 15.49 3.11 2.02
C ALA A 167 15.11 1.89 2.88
N TRP A 168 13.99 1.23 2.60
CA TRP A 168 13.59 0.01 3.32
C TRP A 168 14.53 -1.16 3.10
N THR A 169 15.08 -1.33 1.89
CA THR A 169 16.09 -2.35 1.63
C THR A 169 17.36 -2.09 2.44
N ALA A 170 17.87 -0.87 2.40
CA ALA A 170 19.05 -0.48 3.17
C ALA A 170 18.87 -0.62 4.69
N TYR A 171 17.66 -0.39 5.19
CA TYR A 171 17.35 -0.57 6.62
C TYR A 171 17.29 -2.04 7.05
N ARG A 172 17.01 -2.96 6.13
CA ARG A 172 16.81 -4.39 6.40
C ARG A 172 18.08 -5.24 6.18
N LEU A 173 19.06 -4.71 5.45
CA LEU A 173 20.38 -5.31 5.23
C LEU A 173 21.38 -4.89 6.31
#